data_85dcbdddf1bd243fce078d705b798327
#
_entry.id   85dcbdddf1bd243fce078d705b798327
#
_cell.length_a   1.000
_cell.length_b   1.000
_cell.length_c   1.000
_cell.angle_alpha   90.00
_cell.angle_beta   90.00
_cell.angle_gamma   90.00
#
_symmetry.space_group_name_H-M   'P 1'
#
loop_
_entity.id
_entity.type
_entity.pdbx_description
1 polymer ?
#
loop_
_entity_poly.entity_id
_entity_poly.type
_entity_poly.pdbx_seq_one_letter_code
_entity_poly.pdbx_strand_id
1 'polypeptide(L)'
;ARLWSSGIVKAGDAPKLCSVSLDGVKRLELIVADGGDGPYYDHADWADAKIISKGKKSFPTLKFIATEPYILTPPAPATPRINGASVFGVRPGSPFQYQIAATGDRPMRFAAEGLPAGLEIHPETGLITGKLTKAGTFEVVLQAKNVKGTAERKLRIECGDRIALTPPMGWNSWNCFGHEVSAEKVKQAARAMVESGLVNYGWTYINIDDSWQHHRDPTTGPEVDGCVTIRVILYLMPNSLI
;
A
#
# COMPACT_ATOMS: atom_id res chain seq x y z
N ALA A 1 -30.68 -8.86 30.43
CA ALA A 1 -31.79 -8.24 29.70
C ALA A 1 -31.25 -7.31 28.60
N ARG A 2 -31.89 -7.26 27.45
CA ARG A 2 -31.58 -6.30 26.41
C ARG A 2 -32.13 -4.93 26.82
N LEU A 3 -31.27 -3.93 26.92
CA LEU A 3 -31.64 -2.58 27.33
C LEU A 3 -32.02 -1.71 26.12
N TRP A 4 -31.44 -1.98 24.96
CA TRP A 4 -31.66 -1.23 23.73
C TRP A 4 -31.33 -2.08 22.50
N SER A 5 -31.88 -1.71 21.36
CA SER A 5 -31.54 -2.28 20.04
C SER A 5 -31.79 -1.25 18.97
N SER A 6 -30.86 -1.13 18.02
CA SER A 6 -31.02 -0.27 16.86
C SER A 6 -32.05 -0.80 15.84
N GLY A 7 -32.38 -2.08 15.90
CA GLY A 7 -32.89 -2.81 14.78
C GLY A 7 -31.81 -2.96 13.69
N ILE A 8 -32.19 -3.35 12.51
CA ILE A 8 -31.30 -3.44 11.35
C ILE A 8 -30.89 -2.01 10.94
N VAL A 9 -29.58 -1.80 10.75
CA VAL A 9 -28.99 -0.53 10.28
C VAL A 9 -28.28 -0.84 8.98
N LYS A 10 -28.49 -0.02 7.95
CA LYS A 10 -27.88 -0.17 6.63
C LYS A 10 -26.88 0.95 6.35
N ALA A 11 -25.98 0.72 5.42
CA ALA A 11 -25.07 1.75 4.94
C ALA A 11 -25.84 2.98 4.46
N GLY A 12 -25.48 4.17 4.95
CA GLY A 12 -26.16 5.42 4.65
C GLY A 12 -27.31 5.79 5.60
N ASP A 13 -27.70 4.91 6.53
CA ASP A 13 -28.68 5.27 7.56
C ASP A 13 -28.08 6.30 8.54
N ALA A 14 -28.94 7.17 9.04
CA ALA A 14 -28.55 8.10 10.09
C ALA A 14 -28.16 7.35 11.37
N PRO A 15 -27.19 7.88 12.15
CA PRO A 15 -26.80 7.29 13.43
C PRO A 15 -27.99 7.08 14.37
N LYS A 16 -28.03 5.94 15.03
CA LYS A 16 -29.08 5.63 16.02
C LYS A 16 -28.59 6.02 17.42
N LEU A 17 -29.29 6.96 18.05
CA LEU A 17 -28.97 7.37 19.41
C LEU A 17 -29.40 6.27 20.41
N CYS A 18 -28.46 5.87 21.28
CA CYS A 18 -28.71 4.98 22.39
C CYS A 18 -28.51 5.72 23.72
N SER A 19 -29.52 5.71 24.57
CA SER A 19 -29.45 6.23 25.93
C SER A 19 -30.20 5.29 26.86
N VAL A 20 -29.50 4.66 27.79
CA VAL A 20 -30.08 3.64 28.71
C VAL A 20 -29.66 3.89 30.15
N SER A 21 -30.53 3.58 31.12
CA SER A 21 -30.14 3.57 32.50
C SER A 21 -29.29 2.33 32.82
N LEU A 22 -28.21 2.56 33.55
CA LEU A 22 -27.33 1.50 34.05
C LEU A 22 -27.47 1.27 35.56
N ASP A 23 -28.58 1.74 36.15
CA ASP A 23 -28.83 1.56 37.60
C ASP A 23 -28.92 0.06 37.92
N GLY A 24 -28.08 -0.40 38.88
CA GLY A 24 -27.97 -1.80 39.27
C GLY A 24 -27.30 -2.73 38.24
N VAL A 25 -26.81 -2.22 37.10
CA VAL A 25 -26.10 -3.02 36.11
C VAL A 25 -24.67 -3.28 36.54
N LYS A 26 -24.28 -4.56 36.59
CA LYS A 26 -22.89 -4.97 36.92
C LYS A 26 -22.01 -5.16 35.71
N ARG A 27 -22.58 -5.45 34.55
CA ARG A 27 -21.88 -5.69 33.27
C ARG A 27 -22.71 -5.18 32.13
N LEU A 28 -22.11 -4.38 31.27
CA LEU A 28 -22.65 -3.90 30.02
C LEU A 28 -21.95 -4.64 28.87
N GLU A 29 -22.72 -5.15 27.94
CA GLU A 29 -22.22 -5.75 26.71
C GLU A 29 -22.77 -4.95 25.52
N LEU A 30 -21.91 -4.59 24.59
CA LEU A 30 -22.25 -4.00 23.31
C LEU A 30 -22.09 -5.10 22.25
N ILE A 31 -23.16 -5.41 21.53
CA ILE A 31 -23.22 -6.52 20.59
C ILE A 31 -23.57 -5.96 19.21
N VAL A 32 -22.80 -6.35 18.22
CA VAL A 32 -23.12 -6.19 16.80
C VAL A 32 -23.45 -7.58 16.27
N ALA A 33 -24.56 -7.71 15.57
CA ALA A 33 -25.01 -8.96 14.97
C ALA A 33 -25.23 -8.76 13.48
N ASP A 34 -25.23 -9.87 12.76
CA ASP A 34 -25.28 -9.95 11.29
C ASP A 34 -26.61 -9.53 10.62
N GLY A 35 -27.56 -9.04 11.41
CA GLY A 35 -28.87 -8.64 10.88
C GLY A 35 -29.72 -9.78 10.29
N GLY A 36 -29.17 -10.99 10.16
CA GLY A 36 -29.84 -12.20 9.66
C GLY A 36 -29.55 -12.51 8.17
N ASP A 37 -28.64 -11.82 7.54
CA ASP A 37 -28.23 -12.03 6.14
C ASP A 37 -26.77 -12.54 5.99
N GLY A 38 -26.10 -12.82 7.11
CA GLY A 38 -24.74 -13.36 7.18
C GLY A 38 -23.70 -12.31 7.53
N PRO A 39 -22.50 -12.72 7.96
CA PRO A 39 -21.52 -11.85 8.61
C PRO A 39 -20.68 -11.00 7.64
N TYR A 40 -21.06 -10.88 6.39
CA TYR A 40 -20.29 -10.18 5.37
C TYR A 40 -20.62 -8.68 5.39
N TYR A 41 -19.58 -7.83 5.56
CA TYR A 41 -19.69 -6.37 5.58
C TYR A 41 -20.44 -5.75 6.77
N ASP A 42 -20.65 -6.49 7.86
CA ASP A 42 -21.34 -6.02 9.06
C ASP A 42 -20.43 -5.19 9.97
N HIS A 43 -19.85 -4.14 9.40
CA HIS A 43 -19.04 -3.19 10.14
C HIS A 43 -19.93 -2.17 10.82
N ALA A 44 -19.83 -2.07 12.15
CA ALA A 44 -20.59 -1.07 12.93
C ALA A 44 -19.70 -0.46 14.02
N ASP A 45 -19.90 0.83 14.28
CA ASP A 45 -19.19 1.58 15.28
C ASP A 45 -20.13 2.03 16.43
N TRP A 46 -19.67 1.92 17.65
CA TRP A 46 -20.25 2.56 18.82
C TRP A 46 -19.51 3.89 19.06
N ALA A 47 -19.97 4.94 18.38
CA ALA A 47 -19.36 6.25 18.43
C ALA A 47 -19.81 7.06 19.65
N ASP A 48 -18.94 7.95 20.16
CA ASP A 48 -19.21 8.89 21.27
C ASP A 48 -19.77 8.24 22.53
N ALA A 49 -19.31 7.01 22.85
CA ALA A 49 -19.78 6.27 24.02
C ALA A 49 -19.41 7.02 25.32
N LYS A 50 -20.43 7.31 26.14
CA LYS A 50 -20.29 8.05 27.40
C LYS A 50 -21.05 7.36 28.51
N ILE A 51 -20.49 7.30 29.71
CA ILE A 51 -21.19 6.90 30.92
C ILE A 51 -21.40 8.16 31.78
N ILE A 52 -22.64 8.51 32.04
CA ILE A 52 -23.01 9.67 32.84
C ILE A 52 -23.37 9.18 34.23
N SER A 53 -22.63 9.60 35.25
CA SER A 53 -22.89 9.29 36.66
C SER A 53 -23.54 10.45 37.39
N LYS A 54 -24.65 10.19 38.11
CA LYS A 54 -25.27 11.13 39.02
C LYS A 54 -24.58 10.95 40.41
N GLY A 55 -23.62 11.79 40.72
CA GLY A 55 -22.97 11.80 42.05
C GLY A 55 -21.46 12.06 41.99
N LYS A 56 -20.87 12.27 43.21
CA LYS A 56 -19.42 12.57 43.39
C LYS A 56 -18.48 11.38 43.24
N LYS A 57 -18.86 10.29 42.61
CA LYS A 57 -17.92 9.21 42.29
C LYS A 57 -17.17 9.62 41.04
N SER A 58 -15.95 10.12 41.21
CA SER A 58 -15.01 10.21 40.10
C SER A 58 -14.71 8.80 39.61
N PHE A 59 -15.22 8.43 38.46
CA PHE A 59 -14.58 7.34 37.73
C PHE A 59 -13.14 7.76 37.46
N PRO A 60 -12.17 6.83 37.61
CA PRO A 60 -10.84 7.13 37.12
C PRO A 60 -10.98 7.55 35.68
N THR A 61 -10.77 8.81 35.42
CA THR A 61 -10.61 9.28 34.03
C THR A 61 -9.44 8.49 33.50
N LEU A 62 -9.70 7.55 32.61
CA LEU A 62 -8.63 7.02 31.77
C LEU A 62 -8.06 8.23 31.08
N LYS A 63 -7.02 8.83 31.68
CA LYS A 63 -6.17 9.72 30.94
C LYS A 63 -5.65 8.88 29.80
N PHE A 64 -6.17 9.11 28.61
CA PHE A 64 -5.43 8.79 27.41
C PHE A 64 -4.14 9.59 27.56
N ILE A 65 -3.14 8.96 28.14
CA ILE A 65 -1.78 9.41 27.94
C ILE A 65 -1.62 9.16 26.45
N ALA A 66 -1.62 10.23 25.68
CA ALA A 66 -1.14 10.18 24.31
C ALA A 66 0.31 9.68 24.44
N THR A 67 0.47 8.38 24.45
CA THR A 67 1.77 7.77 24.28
C THR A 67 2.17 8.20 22.88
N GLU A 68 3.32 8.85 22.76
CA GLU A 68 3.98 9.04 21.49
C GLU A 68 3.74 7.78 20.64
N PRO A 69 3.23 7.92 19.41
CA PRO A 69 2.90 6.75 18.61
C PRO A 69 4.12 5.84 18.58
N TYR A 70 3.96 4.61 19.08
CA TYR A 70 5.05 3.66 19.15
C TYR A 70 5.45 3.30 17.71
N ILE A 71 6.53 3.91 17.23
CA ILE A 71 7.08 3.62 15.91
C ILE A 71 7.85 2.31 16.04
N LEU A 72 7.29 1.23 15.50
CA LEU A 72 7.88 -0.12 15.51
C LEU A 72 9.21 -0.19 14.76
N THR A 73 9.44 0.72 13.80
CA THR A 73 10.65 0.77 12.98
C THR A 73 11.42 2.05 13.26
N PRO A 74 12.73 1.97 13.54
CA PRO A 74 13.53 3.17 13.70
C PRO A 74 13.55 4.00 12.39
N PRO A 75 13.77 5.32 12.48
CA PRO A 75 13.99 6.15 11.30
C PRO A 75 15.10 5.57 10.42
N ALA A 76 14.95 5.72 9.10
CA ALA A 76 15.99 5.31 8.18
C ALA A 76 17.30 6.08 8.46
N PRO A 77 18.45 5.43 8.45
CA PRO A 77 19.73 6.11 8.63
C PRO A 77 19.99 7.09 7.49
N ALA A 78 20.78 8.13 7.76
CA ALA A 78 21.19 9.11 6.75
C ALA A 78 22.08 8.49 5.63
N THR A 79 22.79 7.41 5.94
CA THR A 79 23.53 6.62 4.95
C THR A 79 22.58 5.87 4.03
N PRO A 80 22.96 5.63 2.76
CA PRO A 80 22.13 4.85 1.85
C PRO A 80 21.87 3.42 2.34
N ARG A 81 20.65 2.93 2.09
CA ARG A 81 20.30 1.52 2.23
C ARG A 81 19.41 1.11 1.07
N ILE A 82 19.84 0.13 0.28
CA ILE A 82 19.04 -0.41 -0.82
C ILE A 82 18.03 -1.40 -0.29
N ASN A 83 16.76 -1.16 -0.60
CA ASN A 83 15.59 -1.94 -0.20
C ASN A 83 15.00 -2.68 -1.44
N GLY A 84 13.86 -3.36 -1.26
CA GLY A 84 13.16 -4.03 -2.34
C GLY A 84 13.65 -5.44 -2.63
N ALA A 85 13.21 -6.00 -3.76
CA ALA A 85 13.50 -7.37 -4.15
C ALA A 85 14.96 -7.56 -4.57
N SER A 86 15.55 -8.72 -4.24
CA SER A 86 16.89 -9.14 -4.69
C SER A 86 16.85 -10.03 -5.93
N VAL A 87 15.65 -10.36 -6.42
CA VAL A 87 15.44 -11.11 -7.64
C VAL A 87 14.30 -10.49 -8.45
N PHE A 88 14.44 -10.44 -9.76
CA PHE A 88 13.46 -9.89 -10.66
C PHE A 88 13.34 -10.72 -11.94
N GLY A 89 12.10 -11.12 -12.28
CA GLY A 89 11.78 -11.92 -13.46
C GLY A 89 11.21 -11.07 -14.60
N VAL A 90 11.62 -11.37 -15.83
CA VAL A 90 11.11 -10.75 -17.05
C VAL A 90 11.11 -11.76 -18.19
N ARG A 91 10.11 -11.67 -19.11
CA ARG A 91 10.13 -12.48 -20.33
C ARG A 91 11.05 -11.87 -21.38
N PRO A 92 11.72 -12.70 -22.22
CA PRO A 92 12.48 -12.20 -23.35
C PRO A 92 11.62 -11.31 -24.25
N GLY A 93 12.17 -10.16 -24.65
CA GLY A 93 11.48 -9.21 -25.50
C GLY A 93 10.46 -8.32 -24.80
N SER A 94 10.09 -8.57 -23.55
CA SER A 94 9.20 -7.68 -22.77
C SER A 94 9.95 -6.45 -22.25
N PRO A 95 9.25 -5.31 -22.08
CA PRO A 95 9.84 -4.13 -21.42
C PRO A 95 10.33 -4.49 -20.00
N PHE A 96 11.56 -4.09 -19.72
CA PHE A 96 12.15 -4.19 -18.40
C PHE A 96 12.01 -2.88 -17.66
N GLN A 97 11.54 -2.92 -16.43
CA GLN A 97 11.50 -1.78 -15.54
C GLN A 97 11.76 -2.24 -14.11
N TYR A 98 12.79 -1.71 -13.50
CA TYR A 98 13.13 -1.99 -12.10
C TYR A 98 13.60 -0.72 -11.40
N GLN A 99 12.95 -0.35 -10.30
CA GLN A 99 13.33 0.80 -9.47
C GLN A 99 14.26 0.33 -8.35
N ILE A 100 15.43 0.92 -8.27
CA ILE A 100 16.29 0.79 -7.09
C ILE A 100 15.66 1.62 -5.97
N ALA A 101 14.96 0.95 -5.07
CA ALA A 101 14.42 1.58 -3.88
C ALA A 101 15.54 1.77 -2.86
N ALA A 102 15.78 3.00 -2.40
CA ALA A 102 16.79 3.26 -1.39
C ALA A 102 16.37 4.36 -0.42
N THR A 103 16.56 4.08 0.86
CA THR A 103 16.44 5.06 1.95
C THR A 103 17.79 5.71 2.22
N GLY A 104 17.80 6.89 2.83
CA GLY A 104 18.96 7.71 3.14
C GLY A 104 18.75 9.16 2.70
N ASP A 105 19.67 10.03 3.11
CA ASP A 105 19.61 11.46 2.78
C ASP A 105 19.71 11.69 1.26
N ARG A 106 18.99 12.67 0.77
CA ARG A 106 19.06 13.13 -0.62
C ARG A 106 19.94 14.39 -0.72
N PRO A 107 20.60 14.64 -1.85
CA PRO A 107 20.55 13.92 -3.12
C PRO A 107 21.31 12.58 -3.08
N MET A 108 20.85 11.62 -3.90
CA MET A 108 21.43 10.29 -4.02
C MET A 108 21.70 9.97 -5.49
N ARG A 109 22.79 9.27 -5.76
CA ARG A 109 23.16 8.78 -7.09
C ARG A 109 23.13 7.27 -7.10
N PHE A 110 22.73 6.71 -8.24
CA PHE A 110 22.58 5.28 -8.45
C PHE A 110 23.47 4.79 -9.59
N ALA A 111 23.97 3.57 -9.43
CA ALA A 111 24.70 2.85 -10.46
C ALA A 111 24.36 1.35 -10.41
N ALA A 112 24.72 0.63 -11.47
CA ALA A 112 24.56 -0.81 -11.54
C ALA A 112 25.75 -1.41 -12.32
N GLU A 113 26.49 -2.30 -11.68
CA GLU A 113 27.59 -3.04 -12.32
C GLU A 113 27.10 -4.40 -12.84
N GLY A 114 27.60 -4.81 -13.98
CA GLY A 114 27.20 -6.08 -14.60
C GLY A 114 25.83 -6.02 -15.26
N LEU A 115 25.32 -4.83 -15.57
CA LEU A 115 24.05 -4.67 -16.23
C LEU A 115 24.09 -5.31 -17.63
N PRO A 116 23.18 -6.25 -17.95
CA PRO A 116 23.20 -6.92 -19.25
C PRO A 116 22.89 -5.95 -20.40
N ALA A 117 23.43 -6.23 -21.58
CA ALA A 117 23.20 -5.45 -22.77
C ALA A 117 21.68 -5.31 -23.07
N GLY A 118 21.26 -4.09 -23.38
CA GLY A 118 19.86 -3.74 -23.60
C GLY A 118 19.14 -3.17 -22.36
N LEU A 119 19.82 -3.09 -21.23
CA LEU A 119 19.33 -2.37 -20.04
C LEU A 119 20.21 -1.13 -19.76
N GLU A 120 19.55 -0.08 -19.29
CA GLU A 120 20.17 1.18 -18.90
C GLU A 120 19.64 1.65 -17.56
N ILE A 121 20.48 2.34 -16.79
CA ILE A 121 20.11 2.94 -15.50
C ILE A 121 20.09 4.46 -15.60
N HIS A 122 19.05 5.07 -15.00
CA HIS A 122 19.03 6.52 -14.80
C HIS A 122 19.73 6.85 -13.46
N PRO A 123 20.83 7.61 -13.46
CA PRO A 123 21.70 7.76 -12.28
C PRO A 123 21.11 8.59 -11.15
N GLU A 124 20.07 9.39 -11.40
CA GLU A 124 19.42 10.24 -10.39
C GLU A 124 18.20 9.57 -9.78
N THR A 125 17.45 8.80 -10.57
CA THR A 125 16.23 8.15 -10.12
C THR A 125 16.45 6.71 -9.68
N GLY A 126 17.51 6.05 -10.16
CA GLY A 126 17.76 4.63 -9.92
C GLY A 126 16.83 3.71 -10.71
N LEU A 127 16.16 4.24 -11.74
CA LEU A 127 15.32 3.45 -12.60
C LEU A 127 16.16 2.71 -13.63
N ILE A 128 16.02 1.40 -13.71
CA ILE A 128 16.60 0.55 -14.75
C ILE A 128 15.51 0.23 -15.77
N THR A 129 15.77 0.55 -17.04
CA THR A 129 14.83 0.32 -18.15
C THR A 129 15.51 -0.37 -19.31
N GLY A 130 14.72 -0.84 -20.28
CA GLY A 130 15.22 -1.43 -21.50
C GLY A 130 14.51 -2.72 -21.86
N LYS A 131 15.23 -3.63 -22.51
CA LYS A 131 14.69 -4.91 -22.97
C LYS A 131 15.79 -5.97 -23.05
N LEU A 132 15.52 -7.14 -22.50
CA LEU A 132 16.34 -8.33 -22.66
C LEU A 132 15.74 -9.23 -23.74
N THR A 133 16.53 -9.58 -24.74
CA THR A 133 16.07 -10.41 -25.87
C THR A 133 16.45 -11.87 -25.75
N LYS A 134 17.40 -12.20 -24.86
CA LYS A 134 17.88 -13.57 -24.65
C LYS A 134 17.53 -14.02 -23.24
N ALA A 135 17.01 -15.24 -23.13
CA ALA A 135 16.81 -15.89 -21.86
C ALA A 135 18.15 -16.12 -21.13
N GLY A 136 18.13 -16.05 -19.81
CA GLY A 136 19.31 -16.27 -18.99
C GLY A 136 19.17 -15.66 -17.59
N THR A 137 20.15 -15.93 -16.75
CA THR A 137 20.27 -15.39 -15.40
C THR A 137 21.45 -14.41 -15.37
N PHE A 138 21.23 -13.22 -14.84
CA PHE A 138 22.21 -12.15 -14.78
C PHE A 138 22.36 -11.67 -13.34
N GLU A 139 23.59 -11.59 -12.86
CA GLU A 139 23.93 -11.00 -11.55
C GLU A 139 24.37 -9.56 -11.74
N VAL A 140 23.67 -8.65 -11.07
CA VAL A 140 23.91 -7.20 -11.13
C VAL A 140 24.20 -6.69 -9.74
N VAL A 141 25.21 -5.85 -9.57
CA VAL A 141 25.47 -5.15 -8.30
C VAL A 141 24.87 -3.74 -8.39
N LEU A 142 23.80 -3.52 -7.64
CA LEU A 142 23.16 -2.22 -7.51
C LEU A 142 23.95 -1.37 -6.52
N GLN A 143 24.09 -0.08 -6.81
CA GLN A 143 24.76 0.89 -5.94
C GLN A 143 23.89 2.11 -5.70
N ALA A 144 23.88 2.60 -4.46
CA ALA A 144 23.26 3.87 -4.08
C ALA A 144 24.27 4.67 -3.23
N LYS A 145 24.52 5.92 -3.62
CA LYS A 145 25.55 6.78 -2.99
C LYS A 145 25.01 8.16 -2.67
N ASN A 146 25.31 8.66 -1.48
CA ASN A 146 25.11 10.05 -1.08
C ASN A 146 26.37 10.59 -0.37
N VAL A 147 26.29 11.81 0.18
CA VAL A 147 27.41 12.43 0.90
C VAL A 147 27.80 11.70 2.20
N LYS A 148 26.94 10.83 2.71
CA LYS A 148 27.15 10.07 3.96
C LYS A 148 27.71 8.67 3.74
N GLY A 149 27.69 8.16 2.50
CA GLY A 149 28.22 6.83 2.20
C GLY A 149 27.67 6.20 0.93
N THR A 150 27.97 4.91 0.79
CA THR A 150 27.55 4.07 -0.33
C THR A 150 26.94 2.77 0.21
N ALA A 151 25.91 2.29 -0.44
CA ALA A 151 25.32 0.96 -0.22
C ALA A 151 25.35 0.16 -1.51
N GLU A 152 25.57 -1.14 -1.39
CA GLU A 152 25.55 -2.09 -2.49
C GLU A 152 24.57 -3.22 -2.20
N ARG A 153 23.98 -3.78 -3.26
CA ARG A 153 23.11 -4.94 -3.16
C ARG A 153 23.11 -5.73 -4.46
N LYS A 154 23.19 -7.04 -4.36
CA LYS A 154 23.04 -7.93 -5.52
C LYS A 154 21.58 -8.00 -5.95
N LEU A 155 21.36 -7.92 -7.25
CA LEU A 155 20.11 -8.18 -7.93
C LEU A 155 20.32 -9.32 -8.94
N ARG A 156 19.56 -10.40 -8.81
CA ARG A 156 19.51 -11.46 -9.79
C ARG A 156 18.36 -11.19 -10.76
N ILE A 157 18.65 -11.06 -12.03
CA ILE A 157 17.67 -10.90 -13.09
C ILE A 157 17.48 -12.26 -13.78
N GLU A 158 16.26 -12.78 -13.77
CA GLU A 158 15.85 -13.99 -14.47
C GLU A 158 15.08 -13.60 -15.74
N CYS A 159 15.68 -13.76 -16.90
CA CYS A 159 15.01 -13.57 -18.18
C CYS A 159 14.53 -14.93 -18.70
N GLY A 160 13.19 -15.16 -18.65
CA GLY A 160 12.61 -16.46 -19.00
C GLY A 160 11.10 -16.52 -18.73
N ASP A 161 10.57 -17.70 -18.52
CA ASP A 161 9.13 -17.92 -18.35
C ASP A 161 8.62 -17.56 -16.96
N ARG A 162 9.50 -17.52 -15.95
CA ARG A 162 9.15 -17.17 -14.57
C ARG A 162 9.30 -15.67 -14.34
N ILE A 163 8.21 -14.98 -13.97
CA ILE A 163 8.19 -13.53 -13.86
C ILE A 163 7.87 -13.00 -12.45
N ALA A 164 6.93 -13.56 -11.73
CA ALA A 164 6.52 -13.10 -10.41
C ALA A 164 7.32 -13.82 -9.31
N LEU A 165 8.63 -13.53 -9.22
CA LEU A 165 9.55 -14.26 -8.34
C LEU A 165 9.53 -13.78 -6.87
N THR A 166 8.87 -12.67 -6.60
CA THR A 166 8.61 -12.15 -5.25
C THR A 166 7.19 -11.63 -5.17
N PRO A 167 6.57 -11.62 -3.97
CA PRO A 167 5.29 -10.94 -3.78
C PRO A 167 5.38 -9.46 -4.18
N PRO A 168 4.36 -8.91 -4.85
CA PRO A 168 4.33 -7.49 -5.21
C PRO A 168 4.14 -6.65 -3.94
N MET A 169 5.18 -5.92 -3.54
CA MET A 169 5.11 -4.96 -2.43
C MET A 169 4.47 -3.67 -2.93
N GLY A 170 3.26 -3.37 -2.46
CA GLY A 170 2.55 -2.20 -2.95
C GLY A 170 1.15 -2.04 -2.37
N TRP A 171 0.37 -1.21 -3.02
CA TRP A 171 -1.01 -0.90 -2.68
C TRP A 171 -1.97 -1.67 -3.61
N ASN A 172 -3.14 -2.01 -3.09
CA ASN A 172 -4.22 -2.66 -3.83
C ASN A 172 -5.52 -1.85 -3.69
N SER A 173 -6.29 -1.74 -4.76
CA SER A 173 -7.46 -0.86 -4.83
C SER A 173 -8.68 -1.36 -4.05
N TRP A 174 -8.82 -2.67 -3.81
CA TRP A 174 -10.07 -3.25 -3.36
C TRP A 174 -10.55 -2.71 -2.01
N ASN A 175 -9.71 -2.80 -0.99
CA ASN A 175 -10.10 -2.37 0.36
C ASN A 175 -10.34 -0.85 0.50
N CYS A 176 -9.85 -0.06 -0.47
CA CYS A 176 -10.05 1.39 -0.46
C CYS A 176 -11.29 1.81 -1.26
N PHE A 177 -11.52 1.17 -2.40
CA PHE A 177 -12.48 1.68 -3.38
C PHE A 177 -13.49 0.64 -3.88
N GLY A 178 -13.23 -0.67 -3.70
CA GLY A 178 -14.10 -1.72 -4.21
C GLY A 178 -14.47 -1.49 -5.68
N HIS A 179 -15.76 -1.54 -5.96
CA HIS A 179 -16.32 -1.32 -7.30
C HIS A 179 -16.20 0.13 -7.81
N GLU A 180 -15.84 1.08 -6.95
CA GLU A 180 -15.70 2.49 -7.33
C GLU A 180 -14.29 2.86 -7.77
N VAL A 181 -13.45 1.89 -8.11
CA VAL A 181 -12.10 2.15 -8.63
C VAL A 181 -12.17 2.98 -9.91
N SER A 182 -11.29 3.98 -10.04
CA SER A 182 -11.18 4.81 -11.24
C SER A 182 -9.72 5.16 -11.52
N ALA A 183 -9.43 5.53 -12.76
CA ALA A 183 -8.07 5.93 -13.15
C ALA A 183 -7.52 7.06 -12.29
N GLU A 184 -8.35 8.03 -11.90
CA GLU A 184 -7.92 9.15 -11.07
C GLU A 184 -7.60 8.70 -9.64
N LYS A 185 -8.43 7.84 -9.03
CA LYS A 185 -8.17 7.27 -7.69
C LYS A 185 -6.86 6.46 -7.66
N VAL A 186 -6.61 5.67 -8.70
CA VAL A 186 -5.37 4.90 -8.86
C VAL A 186 -4.15 5.82 -8.99
N LYS A 187 -4.24 6.89 -9.79
CA LYS A 187 -3.17 7.90 -9.91
C LYS A 187 -2.91 8.62 -8.58
N GLN A 188 -3.96 8.96 -7.82
CA GLN A 188 -3.83 9.58 -6.50
C GLN A 188 -3.11 8.65 -5.52
N ALA A 189 -3.47 7.36 -5.47
CA ALA A 189 -2.78 6.37 -4.64
C ALA A 189 -1.30 6.25 -5.02
N ALA A 190 -1.00 6.26 -6.33
CA ALA A 190 0.36 6.24 -6.83
C ALA A 190 1.17 7.47 -6.40
N ARG A 191 0.61 8.68 -6.52
CA ARG A 191 1.24 9.93 -6.04
C ARG A 191 1.48 9.89 -4.53
N ALA A 192 0.47 9.47 -3.75
CA ALA A 192 0.59 9.35 -2.30
C ALA A 192 1.71 8.40 -1.87
N MET A 193 1.93 7.29 -2.60
CA MET A 193 3.02 6.35 -2.34
C MET A 193 4.40 6.99 -2.55
N VAL A 194 4.54 7.86 -3.54
CA VAL A 194 5.78 8.63 -3.78
C VAL A 194 5.97 9.72 -2.73
N GLU A 195 4.95 10.52 -2.50
CA GLU A 195 4.98 11.68 -1.58
C GLU A 195 5.22 11.25 -0.13
N SER A 196 4.66 10.11 0.28
CA SER A 196 4.93 9.53 1.61
C SER A 196 6.33 8.92 1.75
N GLY A 197 7.05 8.73 0.65
CA GLY A 197 8.36 8.08 0.62
C GLY A 197 8.34 6.56 0.72
N LEU A 198 7.19 5.91 0.73
CA LEU A 198 7.06 4.44 0.76
C LEU A 198 7.80 3.76 -0.38
N VAL A 199 7.87 4.40 -1.55
CA VAL A 199 8.64 3.91 -2.71
C VAL A 199 10.12 3.66 -2.37
N ASN A 200 10.71 4.44 -1.47
CA ASN A 200 12.10 4.29 -1.04
C ASN A 200 12.34 3.04 -0.17
N TYR A 201 11.26 2.49 0.40
CA TYR A 201 11.29 1.26 1.20
C TYR A 201 10.99 0.01 0.39
N GLY A 202 10.72 0.14 -0.92
CA GLY A 202 10.45 -0.98 -1.82
C GLY A 202 8.98 -1.20 -2.14
N TRP A 203 8.07 -0.31 -1.71
CA TRP A 203 6.67 -0.33 -2.08
C TRP A 203 6.50 0.30 -3.47
N THR A 204 6.61 -0.51 -4.51
CA THR A 204 6.71 -0.04 -5.90
C THR A 204 5.61 -0.55 -6.82
N TYR A 205 4.60 -1.24 -6.27
CA TYR A 205 3.48 -1.75 -7.04
C TYR A 205 2.19 -1.01 -6.71
N ILE A 206 1.44 -0.69 -7.74
CA ILE A 206 0.05 -0.25 -7.65
C ILE A 206 -0.80 -1.31 -8.33
N ASN A 207 -1.58 -2.04 -7.55
CA ASN A 207 -2.40 -3.12 -8.04
C ASN A 207 -3.85 -2.66 -8.17
N ILE A 208 -4.42 -2.84 -9.36
CA ILE A 208 -5.83 -2.66 -9.59
C ILE A 208 -6.48 -4.03 -9.42
N ASP A 209 -7.38 -4.14 -8.45
CA ASP A 209 -8.13 -5.34 -8.15
C ASP A 209 -9.35 -5.45 -9.09
N ASP A 210 -10.37 -6.15 -8.70
CA ASP A 210 -11.59 -6.40 -9.48
C ASP A 210 -12.38 -5.13 -9.83
N SER A 211 -13.39 -5.25 -10.67
CA SER A 211 -14.37 -4.25 -11.10
C SER A 211 -13.91 -3.15 -12.07
N TRP A 212 -12.63 -3.06 -12.40
CA TRP A 212 -12.16 -2.11 -13.43
C TRP A 212 -12.68 -2.44 -14.83
N GLN A 213 -12.99 -3.70 -15.13
CA GLN A 213 -13.50 -4.19 -16.40
C GLN A 213 -14.97 -3.84 -16.63
N HIS A 214 -15.76 -3.59 -15.59
CA HIS A 214 -17.19 -3.29 -15.70
C HIS A 214 -17.52 -1.95 -16.37
N HIS A 215 -16.51 -1.07 -16.50
CA HIS A 215 -16.67 0.24 -17.14
C HIS A 215 -16.10 0.29 -18.56
N ARG A 216 -15.72 -0.84 -19.13
CA ARG A 216 -15.28 -0.88 -20.53
C ARG A 216 -16.49 -0.94 -21.45
N ASP A 217 -16.53 -0.01 -22.41
CA ASP A 217 -17.45 -0.07 -23.54
C ASP A 217 -17.21 -1.41 -24.28
N PRO A 218 -18.22 -2.29 -24.38
CA PRO A 218 -18.09 -3.58 -25.05
C PRO A 218 -17.70 -3.48 -26.52
N THR A 219 -17.72 -2.28 -27.11
CA THR A 219 -17.40 -2.05 -28.53
C THR A 219 -15.91 -1.76 -28.79
N THR A 220 -15.08 -1.55 -27.76
CA THR A 220 -13.71 -0.98 -27.93
C THR A 220 -12.55 -1.83 -27.46
N GLY A 221 -12.72 -3.04 -26.97
CA GLY A 221 -11.54 -3.81 -26.56
C GLY A 221 -11.76 -5.30 -26.29
N PRO A 222 -10.72 -6.12 -26.41
CA PRO A 222 -10.80 -7.54 -26.07
C PRO A 222 -11.16 -7.71 -24.61
N GLU A 223 -12.06 -8.65 -24.33
CA GLU A 223 -12.25 -9.18 -22.98
C GLU A 223 -10.91 -9.68 -22.44
N VAL A 224 -10.43 -9.09 -21.37
CA VAL A 224 -9.26 -9.57 -20.65
C VAL A 224 -9.79 -10.19 -19.36
N ASP A 225 -10.03 -11.47 -19.39
CA ASP A 225 -10.22 -12.26 -18.18
C ASP A 225 -8.92 -12.24 -17.37
N GLY A 226 -8.95 -11.65 -16.19
CA GLY A 226 -7.85 -11.78 -15.25
C GLY A 226 -7.44 -10.48 -14.56
N CYS A 227 -6.97 -10.61 -13.36
CA CYS A 227 -6.34 -9.57 -12.57
C CYS A 227 -5.12 -8.99 -13.30
N VAL A 228 -5.20 -7.74 -13.73
CA VAL A 228 -4.06 -7.03 -14.33
C VAL A 228 -3.29 -6.33 -13.24
N THR A 229 -2.15 -6.89 -12.88
CA THR A 229 -1.18 -6.16 -12.06
C THR A 229 -0.49 -5.13 -12.94
N ILE A 230 -0.86 -3.87 -12.78
CA ILE A 230 -0.15 -2.76 -13.42
C ILE A 230 0.99 -2.35 -12.49
N ARG A 231 2.21 -2.65 -12.91
CA ARG A 231 3.39 -2.12 -12.25
C ARG A 231 3.55 -0.66 -12.65
N VAL A 232 3.12 0.26 -11.79
CA VAL A 232 3.41 1.68 -11.96
C VAL A 232 4.77 1.94 -11.34
N ILE A 233 5.78 2.09 -12.17
CA ILE A 233 7.06 2.64 -11.73
C ILE A 233 6.91 4.15 -11.82
N LEU A 234 6.75 4.76 -10.65
CA LEU A 234 6.61 6.21 -10.56
C LEU A 234 7.97 6.85 -10.74
N TYR A 235 8.12 7.57 -11.84
CA TYR A 235 9.25 8.47 -12.01
C TYR A 235 9.15 9.59 -10.99
N LEU A 236 10.17 9.77 -10.16
CA LEU A 236 10.41 11.04 -9.51
C LEU A 236 10.90 12.02 -10.60
N MET A 237 9.98 12.54 -11.40
CA MET A 237 10.30 13.70 -12.23
C MET A 237 10.51 14.90 -11.32
N PRO A 238 11.58 15.68 -11.50
CA PRO A 238 11.65 17.00 -10.88
C PRO A 238 10.41 17.80 -11.32
N ASN A 239 9.88 18.63 -10.44
CA ASN A 239 8.61 19.38 -10.48
C ASN A 239 8.32 20.24 -11.73
N SER A 240 8.69 19.88 -12.93
CA SER A 240 8.54 20.71 -14.11
C SER A 240 7.74 20.15 -15.27
N LEU A 241 7.08 18.99 -15.10
CA LEU A 241 6.21 18.44 -16.16
C LEU A 241 5.07 17.61 -15.54
N ILE A 242 4.09 18.26 -14.90
CA ILE A 242 2.71 17.79 -14.75
C ILE A 242 1.78 18.94 -15.10
#